data_04351c824bdd5123c2ba6c71813fde12
#
_entry.id   04351c824bdd5123c2ba6c71813fde12
#
_cell.length_a   1.000
_cell.length_b   1.000
_cell.length_c   1.000
_cell.angle_alpha   90.00
_cell.angle_beta   90.00
_cell.angle_gamma   90.00
#
_symmetry.space_group_name_H-M   'P 1'
#
loop_
_entity.id
_entity.type
_entity.pdbx_description
1 polymer ?
#
loop_
_entity_poly.entity_id
_entity_poly.type
_entity_poly.pdbx_seq_one_letter_code
_entity_poly.pdbx_strand_id
1 'polypeptide(L)'
;MTGQSVHSFEIFEEAACDAGIYTWDIVRNLVFADSALAELFGLDAAATVRGLPLEDYLARVHPDDRPQLAKKISEVLVADIAQQSTYRVGGRDGRYRMVAAFGRAFRDQSGSPILYSGIVVPMAEREHDGSLTH
;
A
#
# COMPACT_ATOMS: atom_id res chain seq x y z
N MET A 1 13.35 22.41 -17.54
CA MET A 1 13.45 21.65 -16.65
C MET A 1 12.39 21.78 -15.70
N THR A 2 12.02 22.74 -15.45
CA THR A 2 11.05 22.93 -14.50
C THR A 2 9.71 22.45 -14.93
N GLY A 3 9.35 22.50 -16.20
CA GLY A 3 8.02 22.09 -16.59
C GLY A 3 7.76 20.63 -16.25
N GLN A 4 8.76 19.82 -16.40
CA GLN A 4 8.58 18.43 -16.09
C GLN A 4 8.41 18.23 -14.61
N SER A 5 9.13 18.95 -13.80
CA SER A 5 9.01 18.84 -12.36
C SER A 5 7.64 19.26 -11.90
N VAL A 6 7.11 20.32 -12.45
CA VAL A 6 5.81 20.80 -12.05
C VAL A 6 4.76 19.78 -12.41
N HIS A 7 4.89 19.18 -13.59
CA HIS A 7 3.91 18.19 -14.01
C HIS A 7 3.96 16.97 -13.08
N SER A 8 5.14 16.52 -12.70
CA SER A 8 5.25 15.39 -11.82
C SER A 8 4.64 15.68 -10.46
N PHE A 9 4.82 16.89 -9.98
CA PHE A 9 4.29 17.26 -8.70
C PHE A 9 2.77 17.27 -8.73
N GLU A 10 2.18 17.73 -9.82
CA GLU A 10 0.75 17.76 -9.93
C GLU A 10 0.15 16.38 -9.94
N ILE A 11 0.79 15.44 -10.62
CA ILE A 11 0.33 14.07 -10.65
C ILE A 11 0.41 13.46 -9.28
N PHE A 12 1.48 13.74 -8.56
CA PHE A 12 1.66 13.22 -7.23
C PHE A 12 0.59 13.78 -6.29
N GLU A 13 0.29 15.04 -6.40
CA GLU A 13 -0.70 15.64 -5.53
C GLU A 13 -2.07 15.01 -5.76
N GLU A 14 -2.42 14.77 -7.00
CA GLU A 14 -3.67 14.16 -7.32
C GLU A 14 -3.77 12.77 -6.72
N ALA A 15 -2.74 11.98 -6.86
CA ALA A 15 -2.73 10.64 -6.32
C ALA A 15 -2.74 10.67 -4.80
N ALA A 16 -2.03 11.63 -4.22
CA ALA A 16 -1.92 11.70 -2.78
C ALA A 16 -3.24 12.05 -2.09
N CYS A 17 -4.16 12.68 -2.79
CA CYS A 17 -5.44 13.00 -2.18
C CYS A 17 -6.20 11.74 -1.79
N ASP A 18 -5.98 10.63 -2.51
CA ASP A 18 -6.65 9.39 -2.22
C ASP A 18 -5.74 8.38 -1.55
N ALA A 19 -4.57 8.79 -1.13
CA ALA A 19 -3.61 7.87 -0.52
C ALA A 19 -4.05 7.48 0.87
N GLY A 20 -3.81 6.24 1.22
CA GLY A 20 -4.06 5.75 2.57
C GLY A 20 -2.75 5.60 3.31
N ILE A 21 -2.78 5.78 4.63
CA ILE A 21 -1.60 5.68 5.46
C ILE A 21 -1.77 4.47 6.36
N TYR A 22 -0.69 3.72 6.55
CA TYR A 22 -0.77 2.56 7.41
C TYR A 22 0.49 2.40 8.24
N THR A 23 0.35 1.71 9.37
CA THR A 23 1.48 1.30 10.18
C THR A 23 1.21 -0.11 10.67
N TRP A 24 2.14 -1.00 10.42
CA TRP A 24 2.05 -2.38 10.85
C TRP A 24 2.93 -2.55 12.08
N ASP A 25 2.31 -2.87 13.21
CA ASP A 25 3.01 -3.22 14.42
C ASP A 25 3.41 -4.68 14.20
N ILE A 26 4.69 -4.91 13.89
CA ILE A 26 5.15 -6.23 13.52
C ILE A 26 5.07 -7.19 14.68
N VAL A 27 5.38 -6.72 15.87
CA VAL A 27 5.43 -7.56 17.06
C VAL A 27 4.05 -8.12 17.39
N ARG A 28 3.02 -7.28 17.34
CA ARG A 28 1.67 -7.73 17.65
C ARG A 28 0.91 -8.19 16.41
N ASN A 29 1.47 -7.98 15.25
CA ASN A 29 0.82 -8.27 13.96
C ASN A 29 -0.52 -7.57 13.86
N LEU A 30 -0.50 -6.26 14.05
CA LEU A 30 -1.68 -5.44 13.85
C LEU A 30 -1.34 -4.31 12.90
N VAL A 31 -2.15 -4.12 11.88
CA VAL A 31 -1.99 -3.03 10.93
C VAL A 31 -3.05 -2.00 11.24
N PHE A 32 -2.61 -0.78 11.53
CA PHE A 32 -3.48 0.35 11.76
C PHE A 32 -3.49 1.19 10.50
N ALA A 33 -4.65 1.59 10.05
CA ALA A 33 -4.74 2.35 8.81
C ALA A 33 -5.88 3.34 8.89
N ASP A 34 -5.80 4.39 8.08
CA ASP A 34 -6.80 5.43 8.09
C ASP A 34 -8.00 5.03 7.21
N SER A 35 -9.00 5.88 7.18
CA SER A 35 -10.22 5.58 6.44
C SER A 35 -9.98 5.54 4.94
N ALA A 36 -9.03 6.30 4.44
CA ALA A 36 -8.72 6.27 3.01
C ALA A 36 -8.20 4.90 2.60
N LEU A 37 -7.35 4.29 3.44
CA LEU A 37 -6.84 2.97 3.12
C LEU A 37 -7.93 1.92 3.27
N ALA A 38 -8.79 2.09 4.26
CA ALA A 38 -9.92 1.18 4.43
C ALA A 38 -10.79 1.17 3.18
N GLU A 39 -11.00 2.34 2.59
CA GLU A 39 -11.80 2.42 1.39
C GLU A 39 -11.13 1.71 0.23
N LEU A 40 -9.82 1.87 0.08
CA LEU A 40 -9.11 1.21 -1.01
C LEU A 40 -9.19 -0.32 -0.88
N PHE A 41 -9.12 -0.83 0.33
CA PHE A 41 -9.11 -2.26 0.55
C PHE A 41 -10.50 -2.85 0.81
N GLY A 42 -11.53 -2.03 0.82
CA GLY A 42 -12.88 -2.52 1.08
C GLY A 42 -13.07 -3.02 2.50
N LEU A 43 -12.36 -2.42 3.45
CA LEU A 43 -12.44 -2.83 4.84
C LEU A 43 -13.22 -1.81 5.66
N ASP A 44 -13.66 -2.21 6.83
CA ASP A 44 -14.40 -1.33 7.72
C ASP A 44 -13.44 -0.29 8.32
N ALA A 45 -13.76 0.98 8.18
CA ALA A 45 -12.87 2.04 8.62
C ALA A 45 -12.61 2.00 10.12
N ALA A 46 -13.63 1.73 10.92
CA ALA A 46 -13.43 1.68 12.36
C ALA A 46 -12.51 0.53 12.73
N ALA A 47 -12.63 -0.60 12.04
CA ALA A 47 -11.79 -1.75 12.32
C ALA A 47 -10.33 -1.48 11.93
N THR A 48 -10.08 -0.81 10.81
CA THR A 48 -8.70 -0.54 10.42
C THR A 48 -8.04 0.45 11.37
N VAL A 49 -8.79 1.40 11.90
CA VAL A 49 -8.21 2.35 12.83
C VAL A 49 -7.86 1.65 14.14
N ARG A 50 -8.65 0.67 14.56
CA ARG A 50 -8.36 -0.08 15.78
C ARG A 50 -7.26 -1.11 15.56
N GLY A 51 -6.98 -1.48 14.33
CA GLY A 51 -5.93 -2.45 14.01
C GLY A 51 -6.49 -3.79 13.63
N LEU A 52 -6.08 -4.30 12.48
CA LEU A 52 -6.45 -5.63 12.01
C LEU A 52 -5.19 -6.42 11.70
N PRO A 53 -5.24 -7.73 11.81
CA PRO A 53 -4.07 -8.53 11.44
C PRO A 53 -3.69 -8.31 9.99
N LEU A 54 -2.42 -8.42 9.68
CA LEU A 54 -1.94 -8.22 8.32
C LEU A 54 -2.69 -9.13 7.34
N GLU A 55 -3.04 -10.32 7.77
CA GLU A 55 -3.73 -11.27 6.91
C GLU A 55 -5.07 -10.76 6.41
N ASP A 56 -5.74 -9.91 7.18
CA ASP A 56 -7.01 -9.36 6.74
C ASP A 56 -6.84 -8.41 5.57
N TYR A 57 -5.69 -7.72 5.52
CA TYR A 57 -5.41 -6.86 4.38
C TYR A 57 -4.98 -7.70 3.19
N LEU A 58 -4.15 -8.72 3.41
CA LEU A 58 -3.70 -9.55 2.32
C LEU A 58 -4.86 -10.32 1.67
N ALA A 59 -5.88 -10.61 2.43
CA ALA A 59 -7.05 -11.29 1.88
C ALA A 59 -7.77 -10.43 0.85
N ARG A 60 -7.57 -9.12 0.88
CA ARG A 60 -8.19 -8.21 -0.09
C ARG A 60 -7.33 -8.04 -1.35
N VAL A 61 -6.12 -8.55 -1.33
CA VAL A 61 -5.22 -8.48 -2.49
C VAL A 61 -5.59 -9.59 -3.45
N HIS A 62 -5.52 -9.31 -4.74
CA HIS A 62 -5.85 -10.30 -5.76
C HIS A 62 -5.02 -11.56 -5.52
N PRO A 63 -5.62 -12.73 -5.61
CA PRO A 63 -4.89 -13.97 -5.30
C PRO A 63 -3.60 -14.15 -6.10
N ASP A 64 -3.59 -13.71 -7.35
CA ASP A 64 -2.39 -13.87 -8.17
C ASP A 64 -1.25 -12.98 -7.71
N ASP A 65 -1.56 -11.93 -6.96
CA ASP A 65 -0.53 -11.00 -6.50
C ASP A 65 -0.04 -11.31 -5.08
N ARG A 66 -0.77 -12.16 -4.35
CA ARG A 66 -0.42 -12.43 -2.96
C ARG A 66 0.96 -13.05 -2.76
N PRO A 67 1.36 -14.05 -3.54
CA PRO A 67 2.67 -14.67 -3.29
C PRO A 67 3.81 -13.69 -3.46
N GLN A 68 3.74 -12.83 -4.48
CA GLN A 68 4.80 -11.88 -4.72
C GLN A 68 4.83 -10.82 -3.66
N LEU A 69 3.66 -10.36 -3.22
CA LEU A 69 3.59 -9.37 -2.17
C LEU A 69 4.11 -9.94 -0.85
N ALA A 70 3.75 -11.17 -0.52
CA ALA A 70 4.22 -11.81 0.69
C ALA A 70 5.75 -11.94 0.67
N LYS A 71 6.31 -12.24 -0.49
CA LYS A 71 7.75 -12.35 -0.61
C LYS A 71 8.40 -11.00 -0.36
N LYS A 72 7.83 -9.92 -0.92
CA LYS A 72 8.37 -8.59 -0.70
C LYS A 72 8.30 -8.19 0.77
N ILE A 73 7.21 -8.54 1.44
CA ILE A 73 7.08 -8.23 2.85
C ILE A 73 8.16 -8.96 3.64
N SER A 74 8.43 -10.22 3.30
CA SER A 74 9.49 -10.96 3.97
C SER A 74 10.85 -10.29 3.75
N GLU A 75 11.08 -9.79 2.55
CA GLU A 75 12.35 -9.14 2.25
C GLU A 75 12.57 -7.87 3.04
N VAL A 76 11.50 -7.08 3.26
CA VAL A 76 11.71 -5.86 4.00
C VAL A 76 11.97 -6.11 5.46
N LEU A 77 11.62 -7.27 5.97
CA LEU A 77 11.89 -7.59 7.36
C LEU A 77 13.36 -7.88 7.59
N VAL A 78 14.09 -8.27 6.54
CA VAL A 78 15.51 -8.55 6.69
C VAL A 78 16.38 -7.49 6.03
N ALA A 79 15.85 -6.72 5.11
CA ALA A 79 16.62 -5.68 4.44
C ALA A 79 16.30 -4.34 5.06
N ASP A 80 17.26 -3.44 5.08
CA ASP A 80 17.05 -2.14 5.69
C ASP A 80 16.93 -1.10 4.60
N ILE A 81 15.98 -1.28 3.71
CA ILE A 81 15.76 -0.34 2.62
C ILE A 81 14.27 -0.13 2.45
N ALA A 82 13.92 1.01 1.90
CA ALA A 82 12.53 1.30 1.60
C ALA A 82 12.07 0.39 0.46
N GLN A 83 10.82 0.04 0.46
CA GLN A 83 10.26 -0.86 -0.52
C GLN A 83 9.12 -0.22 -1.26
N GLN A 84 8.92 -0.65 -2.49
CA GLN A 84 7.83 -0.21 -3.31
C GLN A 84 7.24 -1.44 -3.99
N SER A 85 5.93 -1.54 -4.01
CA SER A 85 5.29 -2.65 -4.68
C SER A 85 3.98 -2.20 -5.29
N THR A 86 3.52 -2.91 -6.33
CA THR A 86 2.24 -2.65 -6.94
C THR A 86 1.47 -3.96 -6.90
N TYR A 87 0.17 -3.85 -6.68
CA TYR A 87 -0.67 -5.03 -6.64
C TYR A 87 -2.13 -4.60 -6.78
N ARG A 88 -3.01 -5.57 -6.99
CA ARG A 88 -4.44 -5.29 -7.15
C ARG A 88 -5.17 -5.56 -5.85
N VAL A 89 -6.07 -4.68 -5.47
CA VAL A 89 -6.87 -4.90 -4.28
C VAL A 89 -8.34 -4.83 -4.65
N GLY A 90 -9.16 -5.63 -4.00
CA GLY A 90 -10.58 -5.65 -4.24
C GLY A 90 -11.30 -4.75 -3.26
N GLY A 91 -11.93 -3.70 -3.78
CA GLY A 91 -12.68 -2.78 -2.96
C GLY A 91 -14.04 -3.34 -2.56
N ARG A 92 -14.88 -2.50 -1.96
CA ARG A 92 -16.18 -2.94 -1.50
C ARG A 92 -17.07 -3.39 -2.62
N ASP A 93 -16.90 -2.81 -3.81
CA ASP A 93 -17.72 -3.16 -4.95
C ASP A 93 -17.26 -4.45 -5.60
N GLY A 94 -16.25 -5.10 -5.07
CA GLY A 94 -15.75 -6.35 -5.62
C GLY A 94 -14.87 -6.18 -6.84
N ARG A 95 -14.59 -4.96 -7.25
CA ARG A 95 -13.75 -4.74 -8.41
C ARG A 95 -12.32 -4.52 -7.95
N TYR A 96 -11.39 -5.05 -8.72
CA TYR A 96 -9.98 -4.88 -8.38
C TYR A 96 -9.44 -3.61 -9.02
N ARG A 97 -8.57 -2.95 -8.30
CA ARG A 97 -7.88 -1.78 -8.83
C ARG A 97 -6.42 -1.86 -8.44
N MET A 98 -5.58 -1.32 -9.27
CA MET A 98 -4.15 -1.33 -9.02
C MET A 98 -3.76 -0.25 -8.04
N VAL A 99 -2.91 -0.59 -7.09
CA VAL A 99 -2.38 0.39 -6.14
C VAL A 99 -0.86 0.24 -6.09
N ALA A 100 -0.22 1.29 -5.62
CA ALA A 100 1.22 1.29 -5.38
C ALA A 100 1.43 1.55 -3.90
N ALA A 101 2.24 0.73 -3.27
CA ALA A 101 2.52 0.86 -1.85
C ALA A 101 3.99 1.21 -1.65
N PHE A 102 4.24 2.14 -0.73
CA PHE A 102 5.58 2.56 -0.40
C PHE A 102 5.72 2.47 1.11
N GLY A 103 6.82 1.93 1.58
CA GLY A 103 7.01 1.84 3.02
C GLY A 103 8.40 1.38 3.39
N ARG A 104 8.64 1.37 4.68
CA ARG A 104 9.92 0.92 5.19
C ARG A 104 9.75 0.43 6.61
N ALA A 105 10.69 -0.41 7.03
CA ALA A 105 10.69 -0.94 8.38
C ALA A 105 11.46 -0.02 9.30
N PHE A 106 11.06 0.02 10.56
CA PHE A 106 11.76 0.73 11.62
C PHE A 106 12.19 -0.30 12.63
N ARG A 107 13.43 -0.22 13.08
CA ARG A 107 14.02 -1.24 13.93
C ARG A 107 14.33 -0.68 15.31
N ASP A 108 14.35 -1.57 16.28
CA ASP A 108 14.73 -1.16 17.62
C ASP A 108 16.25 -1.16 17.72
N GLN A 109 16.77 -0.92 18.91
CA GLN A 109 18.20 -0.78 19.09
C GLN A 109 18.95 -2.09 18.83
N SER A 110 18.26 -3.22 18.95
CA SER A 110 18.91 -4.49 18.70
C SER A 110 18.89 -4.85 17.21
N GLY A 111 18.26 -4.03 16.38
CA GLY A 111 18.18 -4.30 14.95
C GLY A 111 16.96 -5.09 14.55
N SER A 112 16.04 -5.35 15.48
CA SER A 112 14.83 -6.12 15.15
C SER A 112 13.79 -5.19 14.54
N PRO A 113 13.13 -5.62 13.45
CA PRO A 113 12.07 -4.79 12.87
C PRO A 113 10.85 -4.81 13.77
N ILE A 114 10.39 -3.64 14.18
CA ILE A 114 9.25 -3.54 15.09
C ILE A 114 8.05 -2.86 14.46
N LEU A 115 8.28 -1.98 13.49
CA LEU A 115 7.20 -1.29 12.81
C LEU A 115 7.49 -1.23 11.32
N TYR A 116 6.45 -1.23 10.50
CA TYR A 116 6.59 -0.99 9.09
C TYR A 116 5.51 0.02 8.73
N SER A 117 5.88 1.12 8.12
CA SER A 117 4.94 2.21 7.89
C SER A 117 5.06 2.76 6.50
N GLY A 118 3.95 3.21 5.95
CA GLY A 118 3.98 3.74 4.61
C GLY A 118 2.63 4.22 4.13
N ILE A 119 2.53 4.34 2.81
CA ILE A 119 1.32 4.80 2.17
C ILE A 119 0.96 3.86 1.02
N VAL A 120 -0.32 3.83 0.68
CA VAL A 120 -0.82 3.12 -0.47
C VAL A 120 -1.57 4.12 -1.33
N VAL A 121 -1.23 4.19 -2.61
CA VAL A 121 -1.75 5.18 -3.52
C VAL A 121 -2.48 4.48 -4.66
N PRO A 122 -3.71 4.88 -4.98
CA PRO A 122 -4.39 4.27 -6.12
C PRO A 122 -3.74 4.72 -7.41
N MET A 123 -3.58 3.81 -8.35
CA MET A 123 -3.00 4.14 -9.63
C MET A 123 -4.11 4.52 -10.61
N ALA A 124 -3.79 5.42 -11.51
CA ALA A 124 -4.78 5.89 -12.43
C ALA A 124 -5.25 4.78 -13.34
N GLU A 125 -6.55 4.64 -13.46
CA GLU A 125 -7.05 3.64 -14.31
C GLU A 125 -6.78 3.82 -15.74
N ARG A 126 -6.61 5.00 -16.20
CA ARG A 126 -6.39 5.19 -17.55
C ARG A 126 -5.07 4.67 -17.98
N GLU A 127 -4.33 4.13 -17.08
CA GLU A 127 -3.12 3.56 -17.47
C GLU A 127 -3.39 2.50 -18.44
N HIS A 128 -4.43 1.75 -18.26
CA HIS A 128 -4.63 0.71 -19.16
C HIS A 128 -5.16 1.24 -20.45
N ASP A 129 -5.57 2.45 -20.44
CA ASP A 129 -6.01 2.98 -21.68
C ASP A 129 -4.87 3.13 -22.54
N GLY A 130 -3.77 3.40 -22.00
CA GLY A 130 -2.63 3.54 -22.81
C GLY A 130 -2.49 2.35 -23.61
N SER A 131 -2.96 1.33 -23.03
CA SER A 131 -2.72 0.15 -23.71
C SER A 131 -3.45 0.13 -24.96
N LEU A 132 -4.51 0.80 -24.94
CA LEU A 132 -5.16 0.73 -26.01
C LEU A 132 -4.50 1.23 -27.04
N THR A 133 -3.84 1.85 -26.79
CA THR A 133 -3.23 2.46 -27.76
C THR A 133 -2.39 1.67 -28.36
N HIS A 134 -2.52 0.85 -28.20
CA HIS A 134 -1.55 0.25 -28.71
C HIS A 134 -1.74 -0.86 -28.91
#